data_3fbd3a3198a497c509d377f12bba78e3
#
_entry.id   3fbd3a3198a497c509d377f12bba78e3
#
_cell.length_a   1.000
_cell.length_b   1.000
_cell.length_c   1.000
_cell.angle_alpha   90.00
_cell.angle_beta   90.00
_cell.angle_gamma   90.00
#
_symmetry.space_group_name_H-M   'P 1'
#
loop_
_entity.id
_entity.type
_entity.pdbx_description
1 polymer ?
#
loop_
_entity_poly.entity_id
_entity_poly.type
_entity_poly.pdbx_seq_one_letter_code
_entity_poly.pdbx_strand_id
1 'polypeptide(L)'
;MQFTQRITTAALVVGAAFSFVACERAEQPAPELSAVAPVPVPAPAPAPDAETRRGVVPQPRETPAPAPADANPARARYDFAHLYGTCEPGEGGSGRTYMGREISEVMGHFGVGWLERPEREREERTDLLVNALKLKPTDAVADIGAGSGYFSMRMAPLVGEGVVYATDIQREMLDIVTERALEEQLHNVMPVLGEVDHCGLEPNSVDVVLFVDAYHEFSHPREMMESILDALKPGGRVILVEYRLEDPSVPIKERHKMSEAQAKIEMAAVGDATRGQLEFVENIAVLPQQHLMVFRRK
;
A
#
# COMPACT_ATOMS: atom_id res chain seq x y z
N MET A 1 48.56 37.28 44.26
CA MET A 1 48.93 36.21 45.20
C MET A 1 48.38 34.94 44.67
N GLN A 2 49.30 34.02 44.33
CA GLN A 2 49.20 32.72 43.81
C GLN A 2 48.39 31.76 44.71
N PHE A 3 47.69 30.78 44.18
CA PHE A 3 47.86 29.39 44.54
C PHE A 3 47.24 28.47 43.47
N THR A 4 48.15 27.84 42.74
CA THR A 4 47.92 26.75 41.81
C THR A 4 47.86 25.43 42.61
N GLN A 5 46.81 24.63 42.49
CA GLN A 5 46.88 23.21 42.93
C GLN A 5 46.62 22.30 41.73
N ARG A 6 47.69 21.57 41.40
CA ARG A 6 47.68 20.40 40.50
C ARG A 6 47.22 19.18 41.32
N ILE A 7 46.23 18.47 40.86
CA ILE A 7 45.87 17.14 41.34
C ILE A 7 46.27 16.13 40.28
N THR A 8 47.24 15.30 40.63
CA THR A 8 47.72 14.17 39.83
C THR A 8 46.89 12.95 40.18
N THR A 9 46.16 12.38 39.22
CA THR A 9 45.39 11.14 39.41
C THR A 9 46.22 10.00 38.83
N ALA A 10 46.63 9.07 39.67
CA ALA A 10 47.30 7.84 39.29
C ALA A 10 46.30 6.80 38.76
N ALA A 11 46.60 6.24 37.60
CA ALA A 11 45.83 5.15 37.03
C ALA A 11 46.29 3.80 37.62
N LEU A 12 45.38 3.12 38.28
CA LEU A 12 45.58 1.74 38.75
C LEU A 12 45.14 0.76 37.69
N VAL A 13 46.10 0.06 37.07
CA VAL A 13 45.81 -1.04 36.13
C VAL A 13 45.66 -2.33 36.93
N VAL A 14 44.46 -2.89 36.99
CA VAL A 14 44.21 -4.23 37.53
C VAL A 14 44.10 -5.20 36.35
N GLY A 15 45.15 -5.99 36.15
CA GLY A 15 45.15 -7.08 35.19
C GLY A 15 44.40 -8.29 35.75
N ALA A 16 43.31 -8.67 35.13
CA ALA A 16 42.65 -9.95 35.38
C ALA A 16 43.12 -10.99 34.33
N ALA A 17 43.90 -11.95 34.77
CA ALA A 17 44.28 -13.09 33.96
C ALA A 17 43.14 -14.09 33.91
N PHE A 18 42.55 -14.27 32.73
CA PHE A 18 41.61 -15.35 32.45
C PHE A 18 42.38 -16.58 31.97
N SER A 19 42.41 -17.62 32.82
CA SER A 19 42.86 -18.96 32.45
C SER A 19 41.81 -19.63 31.56
N PHE A 20 42.19 -19.89 30.33
CA PHE A 20 41.42 -20.75 29.44
C PHE A 20 41.66 -22.22 29.84
N VAL A 21 40.64 -22.85 30.39
CA VAL A 21 40.60 -24.34 30.51
C VAL A 21 40.00 -24.83 29.18
N ALA A 22 40.84 -25.45 28.37
CA ALA A 22 40.43 -26.18 27.19
C ALA A 22 39.73 -27.48 27.65
N CYS A 23 38.43 -27.54 27.38
CA CYS A 23 37.64 -28.76 27.56
C CYS A 23 37.69 -29.52 26.21
N GLU A 24 38.55 -30.54 26.13
CA GLU A 24 38.57 -31.52 25.04
C GLU A 24 37.23 -32.29 25.05
N ARG A 25 36.41 -32.05 24.08
CA ARG A 25 35.19 -32.82 23.82
C ARG A 25 35.57 -34.01 22.96
N ALA A 26 35.55 -35.22 23.55
CA ALA A 26 35.71 -36.47 22.82
C ALA A 26 34.63 -36.58 21.73
N GLU A 27 35.08 -36.74 20.50
CA GLU A 27 34.20 -37.08 19.35
C GLU A 27 33.69 -38.52 19.55
N GLN A 28 32.37 -38.63 19.69
CA GLN A 28 31.68 -39.91 19.56
C GLN A 28 31.45 -40.19 18.07
N PRO A 29 31.71 -41.42 17.59
CA PRO A 29 31.43 -41.77 16.20
C PRO A 29 29.91 -41.78 15.95
N ALA A 30 29.49 -41.22 14.80
CA ALA A 30 28.13 -41.20 14.33
C ALA A 30 27.59 -42.64 14.13
N PRO A 31 26.32 -42.92 14.45
CA PRO A 31 25.74 -44.23 14.20
C PRO A 31 25.63 -44.48 12.68
N GLU A 32 26.09 -45.65 12.23
CA GLU A 32 25.93 -46.15 10.88
C GLU A 32 24.43 -46.20 10.52
N LEU A 33 24.02 -45.41 9.52
CA LEU A 33 22.70 -45.50 8.91
C LEU A 33 22.62 -46.81 8.13
N SER A 34 21.92 -47.78 8.69
CA SER A 34 21.54 -49.00 8.00
C SER A 34 20.74 -48.67 6.74
N ALA A 35 21.22 -49.14 5.58
CA ALA A 35 20.56 -48.93 4.29
C ALA A 35 19.19 -49.59 4.29
N VAL A 36 18.16 -48.77 4.33
CA VAL A 36 16.78 -49.20 4.10
C VAL A 36 16.61 -49.40 2.59
N ALA A 37 16.25 -50.63 2.21
CA ALA A 37 15.97 -50.98 0.81
C ALA A 37 14.85 -50.08 0.27
N PRO A 38 14.93 -49.67 -1.02
CA PRO A 38 13.89 -48.80 -1.61
C PRO A 38 12.57 -49.58 -1.73
N VAL A 39 11.53 -48.98 -1.14
CA VAL A 39 10.13 -49.47 -1.34
C VAL A 39 9.74 -49.23 -2.81
N PRO A 40 9.21 -50.21 -3.51
CA PRO A 40 8.79 -50.00 -4.88
C PRO A 40 7.63 -48.98 -4.95
N VAL A 41 7.87 -47.91 -5.71
CA VAL A 41 6.86 -46.89 -5.99
C VAL A 41 5.81 -47.53 -6.93
N PRO A 42 4.52 -47.56 -6.59
CA PRO A 42 3.49 -48.03 -7.50
C PRO A 42 3.45 -47.13 -8.75
N ALA A 43 3.28 -47.77 -9.92
CA ALA A 43 3.16 -47.05 -11.17
C ALA A 43 2.01 -46.03 -11.12
N PRO A 44 2.18 -44.83 -11.71
CA PRO A 44 1.12 -43.85 -11.75
C PRO A 44 -0.09 -44.41 -12.52
N ALA A 45 -1.28 -44.21 -11.93
CA ALA A 45 -2.54 -44.52 -12.61
C ALA A 45 -2.65 -43.73 -13.91
N PRO A 46 -3.25 -44.32 -14.99
CA PRO A 46 -3.44 -43.61 -16.25
C PRO A 46 -4.24 -42.33 -16.01
N ALA A 47 -3.76 -41.22 -16.58
CA ALA A 47 -4.41 -39.93 -16.53
C ALA A 47 -5.84 -40.07 -17.09
N PRO A 48 -6.86 -39.52 -16.46
CA PRO A 48 -8.21 -39.47 -17.02
C PRO A 48 -8.19 -38.63 -18.30
N ASP A 49 -8.91 -39.09 -19.30
CA ASP A 49 -9.00 -38.50 -20.63
C ASP A 49 -9.29 -36.98 -20.56
N ALA A 50 -8.58 -36.21 -21.38
CA ALA A 50 -8.59 -34.77 -21.42
C ALA A 50 -9.93 -34.13 -21.84
N GLU A 51 -10.95 -34.93 -22.13
CA GLU A 51 -12.25 -34.42 -22.62
C GLU A 51 -13.27 -34.08 -21.52
N THR A 52 -13.04 -34.46 -20.24
CA THR A 52 -14.07 -34.28 -19.21
C THR A 52 -13.81 -33.11 -18.23
N ARG A 53 -12.77 -32.34 -18.45
CA ARG A 53 -12.50 -31.11 -17.66
C ARG A 53 -12.54 -29.87 -18.52
N ARG A 54 -13.59 -29.65 -19.27
CA ARG A 54 -14.02 -28.29 -19.58
C ARG A 54 -14.76 -27.77 -18.36
N GLY A 55 -14.01 -27.47 -17.32
CA GLY A 55 -14.49 -26.59 -16.25
C GLY A 55 -14.95 -25.30 -16.91
N VAL A 56 -16.19 -24.92 -16.65
CA VAL A 56 -16.73 -23.61 -17.02
C VAL A 56 -15.76 -22.61 -16.40
N VAL A 57 -14.89 -22.03 -17.23
CA VAL A 57 -14.14 -20.83 -16.87
C VAL A 57 -15.23 -19.81 -16.54
N PRO A 58 -15.31 -19.27 -15.31
CA PRO A 58 -16.24 -18.18 -15.05
C PRO A 58 -15.89 -17.09 -16.05
N GLN A 59 -16.78 -16.81 -16.99
CA GLN A 59 -16.65 -15.64 -17.85
C GLN A 59 -16.49 -14.46 -16.89
N PRO A 60 -15.55 -13.54 -17.12
CA PRO A 60 -15.53 -12.28 -16.41
C PRO A 60 -16.96 -11.74 -16.49
N ARG A 61 -17.60 -11.47 -15.37
CA ARG A 61 -18.88 -10.75 -15.42
C ARG A 61 -18.57 -9.52 -16.22
N GLU A 62 -19.21 -9.39 -17.38
CA GLU A 62 -19.20 -8.14 -18.11
C GLU A 62 -19.68 -7.09 -17.10
N THR A 63 -18.74 -6.30 -16.59
CA THR A 63 -19.10 -5.07 -15.88
C THR A 63 -19.96 -4.31 -16.88
N PRO A 64 -21.19 -3.94 -16.53
CA PRO A 64 -21.99 -3.11 -17.42
C PRO A 64 -21.11 -1.94 -17.83
N ALA A 65 -21.11 -1.65 -19.14
CA ALA A 65 -20.37 -0.53 -19.69
C ALA A 65 -20.62 0.69 -18.78
N PRO A 66 -19.57 1.44 -18.36
CA PRO A 66 -19.77 2.59 -17.50
C PRO A 66 -20.82 3.48 -18.14
N ALA A 67 -21.81 3.86 -17.37
CA ALA A 67 -22.82 4.82 -17.82
C ALA A 67 -22.06 6.06 -18.36
N PRO A 68 -22.53 6.70 -19.45
CA PRO A 68 -21.84 7.85 -20.01
C PRO A 68 -21.53 8.85 -18.91
N ALA A 69 -20.30 9.38 -18.91
CA ALA A 69 -19.72 10.23 -17.87
C ALA A 69 -20.61 11.40 -17.40
N ASP A 70 -21.57 11.77 -18.24
CA ASP A 70 -22.52 12.88 -17.98
C ASP A 70 -23.72 12.48 -17.12
N ALA A 71 -23.88 11.21 -16.76
CA ALA A 71 -25.10 10.71 -16.10
C ALA A 71 -24.96 10.50 -14.58
N ASN A 72 -23.78 10.78 -13.97
CA ASN A 72 -23.65 10.67 -12.53
C ASN A 72 -24.23 11.91 -11.83
N PRO A 73 -25.41 11.80 -11.16
CA PRO A 73 -26.03 12.93 -10.47
C PRO A 73 -25.20 13.47 -9.29
N ALA A 74 -24.18 12.74 -8.85
CA ALA A 74 -23.24 13.21 -7.81
C ALA A 74 -22.27 14.27 -8.36
N ARG A 75 -21.90 14.21 -9.65
CA ARG A 75 -21.06 15.23 -10.29
C ARG A 75 -21.70 16.63 -10.34
N ALA A 76 -23.03 16.70 -10.40
CA ALA A 76 -23.78 17.97 -10.55
C ALA A 76 -23.97 18.71 -9.22
N ARG A 77 -23.55 18.20 -8.08
CA ARG A 77 -23.94 18.74 -6.76
C ARG A 77 -22.96 19.73 -6.15
N TYR A 78 -21.70 19.73 -6.54
CA TYR A 78 -20.69 20.55 -5.87
C TYR A 78 -19.74 21.20 -6.88
N ASP A 79 -19.59 22.51 -6.79
CA ASP A 79 -18.56 23.26 -7.50
C ASP A 79 -17.32 23.40 -6.58
N PHE A 80 -16.29 22.62 -6.87
CA PHE A 80 -15.01 22.65 -6.16
C PHE A 80 -13.94 23.48 -6.86
N ALA A 81 -14.27 24.19 -7.95
CA ALA A 81 -13.31 24.95 -8.75
C ALA A 81 -12.48 25.95 -7.90
N HIS A 82 -13.09 26.50 -6.85
CA HIS A 82 -12.42 27.44 -5.93
C HIS A 82 -11.27 26.83 -5.11
N LEU A 83 -11.16 25.49 -5.04
CA LEU A 83 -10.08 24.78 -4.35
C LEU A 83 -8.85 24.57 -5.23
N TYR A 84 -8.99 24.78 -6.54
CA TYR A 84 -7.97 24.56 -7.54
C TYR A 84 -7.36 25.87 -8.03
N GLY A 85 -6.11 25.80 -8.44
CA GLY A 85 -5.36 26.92 -9.01
C GLY A 85 -4.27 26.45 -9.95
N THR A 86 -3.39 27.35 -10.32
CA THR A 86 -2.21 27.08 -11.15
C THR A 86 -0.97 27.73 -10.54
N CYS A 87 0.19 27.15 -10.82
CA CYS A 87 1.50 27.70 -10.48
C CYS A 87 2.48 27.41 -11.60
N GLU A 88 3.70 27.98 -11.52
CA GLU A 88 4.80 27.52 -12.35
C GLU A 88 5.18 26.10 -11.92
N PRO A 89 5.27 25.13 -12.85
CA PRO A 89 5.54 23.74 -12.50
C PRO A 89 6.90 23.57 -11.83
N GLY A 90 6.90 22.91 -10.66
CA GLY A 90 8.12 22.40 -10.03
C GLY A 90 8.61 21.11 -10.72
N GLU A 91 9.76 20.59 -10.32
CA GLU A 91 10.27 19.32 -10.85
C GLU A 91 9.32 18.16 -10.50
N GLY A 92 8.70 17.54 -11.52
CA GLY A 92 7.69 16.50 -11.38
C GLY A 92 6.31 17.03 -10.97
N GLY A 93 6.08 18.34 -11.07
CA GLY A 93 4.79 18.97 -10.81
C GLY A 93 4.01 19.21 -12.10
N SER A 94 2.68 19.21 -12.00
CA SER A 94 1.76 19.42 -13.13
C SER A 94 1.47 20.90 -13.43
N GLY A 95 1.91 21.84 -12.58
CA GLY A 95 1.53 23.25 -12.64
C GLY A 95 0.09 23.53 -12.16
N ARG A 96 -0.63 22.52 -11.71
CA ARG A 96 -1.97 22.65 -11.10
C ARG A 96 -1.86 22.55 -9.60
N THR A 97 -2.70 23.30 -8.87
CA THR A 97 -2.70 23.24 -7.41
C THR A 97 -4.07 22.83 -6.87
N TYR A 98 -4.07 22.16 -5.72
CA TYR A 98 -5.23 21.85 -4.93
C TYR A 98 -5.00 22.30 -3.49
N MET A 99 -5.85 23.16 -2.97
CA MET A 99 -5.74 23.73 -1.61
C MET A 99 -4.32 24.24 -1.26
N GLY A 100 -3.64 24.82 -2.28
CA GLY A 100 -2.30 25.39 -2.15
C GLY A 100 -1.13 24.44 -2.39
N ARG A 101 -1.36 23.13 -2.46
CA ARG A 101 -0.34 22.12 -2.86
C ARG A 101 -0.33 21.96 -4.37
N GLU A 102 0.87 21.92 -4.97
CA GLU A 102 1.02 21.52 -6.37
C GLU A 102 0.77 20.02 -6.51
N ILE A 103 -0.04 19.64 -7.50
CA ILE A 103 -0.33 18.25 -7.86
C ILE A 103 0.83 17.72 -8.69
N SER A 104 1.31 16.52 -8.38
CA SER A 104 2.37 15.85 -9.15
C SER A 104 1.88 15.38 -10.51
N GLU A 105 2.82 15.17 -11.44
CA GLU A 105 2.57 14.38 -12.64
C GLU A 105 2.31 12.92 -12.26
N VAL A 106 1.37 12.27 -12.97
CA VAL A 106 1.02 10.87 -12.78
C VAL A 106 2.15 9.98 -13.31
N MET A 107 2.57 8.99 -12.54
CA MET A 107 3.49 7.97 -13.02
C MET A 107 2.79 7.04 -14.02
N GLY A 108 3.26 7.03 -15.27
CA GLY A 108 2.75 6.12 -16.30
C GLY A 108 3.13 4.66 -16.05
N HIS A 109 2.42 3.73 -16.68
CA HIS A 109 2.64 2.27 -16.56
C HIS A 109 4.07 1.81 -16.90
N PHE A 110 4.84 2.59 -17.67
CA PHE A 110 6.27 2.32 -17.87
C PHE A 110 7.10 2.40 -16.58
N GLY A 111 6.58 3.03 -15.54
CA GLY A 111 7.18 3.09 -14.21
C GLY A 111 7.02 1.82 -13.36
N VAL A 112 6.39 0.77 -13.87
CA VAL A 112 6.12 -0.48 -13.13
C VAL A 112 7.37 -1.10 -12.50
N GLY A 113 8.53 -1.00 -13.18
CA GLY A 113 9.80 -1.48 -12.63
C GLY A 113 10.23 -0.80 -11.32
N TRP A 114 9.82 0.44 -11.10
CA TRP A 114 10.02 1.14 -9.83
C TRP A 114 9.13 0.56 -8.73
N LEU A 115 7.86 0.26 -9.05
CA LEU A 115 6.89 -0.30 -8.11
C LEU A 115 7.28 -1.71 -7.64
N GLU A 116 7.92 -2.49 -8.51
CA GLU A 116 8.31 -3.88 -8.23
C GLU A 116 9.81 -4.05 -7.95
N ARG A 117 10.54 -2.96 -7.66
CA ARG A 117 11.97 -3.06 -7.36
C ARG A 117 12.23 -3.94 -6.14
N PRO A 118 13.26 -4.82 -6.19
CA PRO A 118 13.54 -5.76 -5.09
C PRO A 118 13.83 -5.08 -3.74
N GLU A 119 14.34 -3.85 -3.79
CA GLU A 119 14.70 -3.08 -2.60
C GLU A 119 13.50 -2.49 -1.87
N ARG A 120 12.32 -2.42 -2.50
CA ARG A 120 11.13 -1.72 -1.99
C ARG A 120 10.74 -2.17 -0.59
N GLU A 121 10.69 -3.48 -0.35
CA GLU A 121 10.30 -3.99 0.97
C GLU A 121 11.28 -3.56 2.06
N ARG A 122 12.59 -3.57 1.77
CA ARG A 122 13.61 -3.12 2.71
C ARG A 122 13.58 -1.61 2.94
N GLU A 123 13.32 -0.81 1.90
CA GLU A 123 13.36 0.65 1.92
C GLU A 123 12.10 1.25 2.54
N GLU A 124 10.94 0.71 2.22
CA GLU A 124 9.64 1.22 2.65
C GLU A 124 9.04 0.43 3.82
N ARG A 125 9.57 -0.78 4.15
CA ARG A 125 9.02 -1.68 5.15
C ARG A 125 7.55 -2.00 4.88
N THR A 126 7.28 -2.43 3.65
CA THR A 126 5.94 -2.78 3.18
C THR A 126 5.29 -3.89 4.02
N ASP A 127 6.11 -4.74 4.65
CA ASP A 127 5.69 -5.72 5.66
C ASP A 127 5.01 -5.06 6.87
N LEU A 128 5.61 -3.97 7.40
CA LEU A 128 5.03 -3.22 8.52
C LEU A 128 3.78 -2.44 8.10
N LEU A 129 3.76 -1.91 6.87
CA LEU A 129 2.58 -1.25 6.32
C LEU A 129 1.39 -2.22 6.33
N VAL A 130 1.53 -3.37 5.65
CA VAL A 130 0.45 -4.36 5.55
C VAL A 130 -0.02 -4.83 6.92
N ASN A 131 0.90 -5.07 7.85
CA ASN A 131 0.56 -5.42 9.24
C ASN A 131 -0.20 -4.31 9.98
N ALA A 132 0.11 -3.04 9.70
CA ALA A 132 -0.54 -1.88 10.33
C ALA A 132 -1.97 -1.65 9.82
N LEU A 133 -2.34 -2.15 8.64
CA LEU A 133 -3.70 -2.04 8.10
C LEU A 133 -4.74 -2.71 9.01
N LYS A 134 -4.38 -3.72 9.80
CA LYS A 134 -5.28 -4.46 10.71
C LYS A 134 -6.54 -4.94 9.99
N LEU A 135 -6.35 -5.56 8.83
CA LEU A 135 -7.44 -6.11 8.02
C LEU A 135 -8.09 -7.31 8.72
N LYS A 136 -9.38 -7.44 8.52
CA LYS A 136 -10.16 -8.62 8.96
C LYS A 136 -10.39 -9.54 7.74
N PRO A 137 -10.52 -10.84 7.95
CA PRO A 137 -10.75 -11.78 6.84
C PRO A 137 -11.94 -11.44 5.94
N THR A 138 -12.93 -10.74 6.46
CA THR A 138 -14.18 -10.38 5.77
C THR A 138 -14.19 -8.96 5.20
N ASP A 139 -13.10 -8.18 5.39
CA ASP A 139 -13.06 -6.80 4.90
C ASP A 139 -13.09 -6.75 3.36
N ALA A 140 -13.86 -5.80 2.84
CA ALA A 140 -13.73 -5.33 1.48
C ALA A 140 -12.76 -4.15 1.46
N VAL A 141 -11.66 -4.29 0.75
CA VAL A 141 -10.56 -3.30 0.69
C VAL A 141 -10.46 -2.71 -0.70
N ALA A 142 -10.31 -1.39 -0.80
CA ALA A 142 -9.96 -0.73 -2.04
C ALA A 142 -8.50 -0.26 -1.99
N ASP A 143 -7.71 -0.68 -2.96
CA ASP A 143 -6.35 -0.22 -3.25
C ASP A 143 -6.47 0.81 -4.38
N ILE A 144 -6.37 2.10 -4.05
CA ILE A 144 -6.64 3.20 -5.00
C ILE A 144 -5.33 3.75 -5.56
N GLY A 145 -5.20 3.75 -6.88
CA GLY A 145 -3.93 3.91 -7.57
C GLY A 145 -3.07 2.67 -7.37
N ALA A 146 -3.68 1.48 -7.58
CA ALA A 146 -3.07 0.19 -7.28
C ALA A 146 -1.79 -0.09 -8.07
N GLY A 147 -1.59 0.60 -9.20
CA GLY A 147 -0.45 0.36 -10.10
C GLY A 147 -0.37 -1.11 -10.50
N SER A 148 0.78 -1.72 -10.29
CA SER A 148 1.02 -3.15 -10.55
C SER A 148 0.30 -4.12 -9.60
N GLY A 149 -0.48 -3.62 -8.62
CA GLY A 149 -1.12 -4.43 -7.60
C GLY A 149 -0.18 -4.90 -6.49
N TYR A 150 0.95 -4.23 -6.28
CA TYR A 150 1.94 -4.61 -5.27
C TYR A 150 1.32 -4.86 -3.89
N PHE A 151 0.45 -3.96 -3.43
CA PHE A 151 -0.25 -4.10 -2.15
C PHE A 151 -1.52 -4.95 -2.28
N SER A 152 -2.21 -4.90 -3.40
CA SER A 152 -3.39 -5.74 -3.66
C SER A 152 -3.08 -7.22 -3.48
N MET A 153 -1.95 -7.73 -4.05
CA MET A 153 -1.53 -9.12 -3.91
C MET A 153 -1.19 -9.48 -2.45
N ARG A 154 -0.63 -8.55 -1.69
CA ARG A 154 -0.28 -8.76 -0.27
C ARG A 154 -1.48 -8.69 0.67
N MET A 155 -2.51 -7.92 0.32
CA MET A 155 -3.74 -7.81 1.10
C MET A 155 -4.71 -8.98 0.84
N ALA A 156 -4.76 -9.49 -0.37
CA ALA A 156 -5.71 -10.52 -0.77
C ALA A 156 -5.71 -11.78 0.12
N PRO A 157 -4.57 -12.36 0.53
CA PRO A 157 -4.55 -13.49 1.46
C PRO A 157 -5.09 -13.15 2.87
N LEU A 158 -5.02 -11.88 3.27
CA LEU A 158 -5.46 -11.43 4.59
C LEU A 158 -6.99 -11.25 4.68
N VAL A 159 -7.62 -11.04 3.53
CA VAL A 159 -9.07 -10.86 3.40
C VAL A 159 -9.70 -12.03 2.59
N GLY A 160 -9.36 -13.26 2.97
CA GLY A 160 -9.74 -14.47 2.22
C GLY A 160 -11.25 -14.73 2.13
N GLU A 161 -12.07 -14.13 3.01
CA GLU A 161 -13.53 -14.15 3.00
C GLU A 161 -14.12 -12.83 2.45
N GLY A 162 -13.28 -11.87 2.14
CA GLY A 162 -13.59 -10.55 1.61
C GLY A 162 -13.10 -10.39 0.17
N VAL A 163 -12.77 -9.15 -0.20
CA VAL A 163 -12.36 -8.78 -1.56
C VAL A 163 -11.37 -7.62 -1.52
N VAL A 164 -10.42 -7.60 -2.47
CA VAL A 164 -9.55 -6.46 -2.76
C VAL A 164 -9.93 -5.88 -4.12
N TYR A 165 -10.43 -4.66 -4.14
CA TYR A 165 -10.64 -3.88 -5.35
C TYR A 165 -9.35 -3.13 -5.68
N ALA A 166 -8.65 -3.55 -6.73
CA ALA A 166 -7.47 -2.86 -7.25
C ALA A 166 -7.93 -1.82 -8.26
N THR A 167 -7.98 -0.55 -7.86
CA THR A 167 -8.50 0.54 -8.69
C THR A 167 -7.36 1.36 -9.26
N ASP A 168 -7.34 1.52 -10.58
CA ASP A 168 -6.39 2.38 -11.29
C ASP A 168 -7.06 3.04 -12.50
N ILE A 169 -6.54 4.20 -12.93
CA ILE A 169 -7.01 4.90 -14.14
C ILE A 169 -6.36 4.37 -15.42
N GLN A 170 -5.25 3.62 -15.28
CA GLN A 170 -4.49 3.05 -16.40
C GLN A 170 -4.88 1.59 -16.60
N ARG A 171 -5.49 1.30 -17.74
CA ARG A 171 -5.89 -0.07 -18.10
C ARG A 171 -4.69 -1.02 -18.14
N GLU A 172 -3.54 -0.54 -18.59
CA GLU A 172 -2.29 -1.30 -18.66
C GLU A 172 -1.83 -1.78 -17.27
N MET A 173 -2.05 -0.98 -16.23
CA MET A 173 -1.77 -1.39 -14.84
C MET A 173 -2.75 -2.49 -14.39
N LEU A 174 -4.04 -2.35 -14.73
CA LEU A 174 -5.05 -3.36 -14.38
C LEU A 174 -4.86 -4.68 -15.13
N ASP A 175 -4.30 -4.65 -16.34
CA ASP A 175 -3.91 -5.86 -17.07
C ASP A 175 -2.80 -6.61 -16.30
N ILE A 176 -1.78 -5.89 -15.79
CA ILE A 176 -0.74 -6.44 -14.92
C ILE A 176 -1.33 -7.03 -13.63
N VAL A 177 -2.25 -6.30 -12.98
CA VAL A 177 -2.95 -6.80 -11.77
C VAL A 177 -3.67 -8.11 -12.08
N THR A 178 -4.35 -8.17 -13.23
CA THR A 178 -5.10 -9.36 -13.65
C THR A 178 -4.18 -10.57 -13.85
N GLU A 179 -3.08 -10.38 -14.58
CA GLU A 179 -2.09 -11.44 -14.83
C GLU A 179 -1.51 -11.94 -13.51
N ARG A 180 -1.07 -11.06 -12.61
CA ARG A 180 -0.51 -11.43 -11.31
C ARG A 180 -1.51 -12.17 -10.43
N ALA A 181 -2.75 -11.69 -10.36
CA ALA A 181 -3.79 -12.36 -9.57
C ALA A 181 -4.04 -13.79 -10.05
N LEU A 182 -3.99 -14.03 -11.38
CA LEU A 182 -4.10 -15.36 -11.96
C LEU A 182 -2.88 -16.23 -11.63
N GLU A 183 -1.67 -15.71 -11.79
CA GLU A 183 -0.43 -16.43 -11.49
C GLU A 183 -0.34 -16.83 -10.01
N GLU A 184 -0.71 -15.93 -9.10
CA GLU A 184 -0.70 -16.15 -7.66
C GLU A 184 -1.97 -16.87 -7.14
N GLN A 185 -2.92 -17.19 -8.04
CA GLN A 185 -4.21 -17.86 -7.74
C GLN A 185 -5.07 -17.08 -6.70
N LEU A 186 -5.02 -15.77 -6.76
CA LEU A 186 -5.78 -14.87 -5.87
C LEU A 186 -7.13 -14.52 -6.51
N HIS A 187 -8.16 -15.29 -6.17
CA HIS A 187 -9.49 -15.16 -6.77
C HIS A 187 -10.35 -14.02 -6.20
N ASN A 188 -9.87 -13.38 -5.14
CA ASN A 188 -10.53 -12.27 -4.46
C ASN A 188 -9.90 -10.90 -4.76
N VAL A 189 -9.04 -10.79 -5.76
CA VAL A 189 -8.56 -9.52 -6.33
C VAL A 189 -9.43 -9.16 -7.52
N MET A 190 -10.02 -7.96 -7.49
CA MET A 190 -10.92 -7.45 -8.52
C MET A 190 -10.36 -6.17 -9.12
N PRO A 191 -9.80 -6.19 -10.33
CA PRO A 191 -9.37 -4.98 -11.03
C PRO A 191 -10.57 -4.09 -11.35
N VAL A 192 -10.46 -2.79 -11.07
CA VAL A 192 -11.52 -1.80 -11.30
C VAL A 192 -10.93 -0.60 -12.04
N LEU A 193 -11.46 -0.29 -13.22
CA LEU A 193 -11.06 0.91 -13.94
C LEU A 193 -11.74 2.13 -13.31
N GLY A 194 -10.94 2.98 -12.68
CA GLY A 194 -11.35 4.28 -12.18
C GLY A 194 -11.31 5.37 -13.24
N GLU A 195 -11.80 6.53 -12.87
CA GLU A 195 -11.66 7.76 -13.64
C GLU A 195 -10.80 8.76 -12.84
N VAL A 196 -10.44 9.90 -13.44
CA VAL A 196 -9.60 10.91 -12.76
C VAL A 196 -10.28 11.55 -11.53
N ASP A 197 -11.58 11.45 -11.43
CA ASP A 197 -12.42 12.07 -10.41
C ASP A 197 -13.40 11.08 -9.73
N HIS A 198 -13.31 9.78 -10.07
CA HIS A 198 -14.21 8.75 -9.54
C HIS A 198 -13.51 7.38 -9.39
N CYS A 199 -13.65 6.76 -8.23
CA CYS A 199 -12.95 5.48 -7.91
C CYS A 199 -13.56 4.24 -8.59
N GLY A 200 -14.72 4.33 -9.22
CA GLY A 200 -15.37 3.21 -9.90
C GLY A 200 -16.06 2.20 -8.98
N LEU A 201 -16.18 2.49 -7.68
CA LEU A 201 -16.75 1.57 -6.70
C LEU A 201 -18.21 1.92 -6.35
N GLU A 202 -18.98 0.90 -5.99
CA GLU A 202 -20.37 1.08 -5.55
C GLU A 202 -20.46 1.75 -4.17
N PRO A 203 -21.52 2.51 -3.89
CA PRO A 203 -21.72 3.14 -2.58
C PRO A 203 -21.76 2.11 -1.43
N ASN A 204 -21.12 2.45 -0.30
CA ASN A 204 -21.04 1.63 0.91
C ASN A 204 -20.56 0.19 0.65
N SER A 205 -19.64 0.01 -0.30
CA SER A 205 -19.11 -1.30 -0.68
C SER A 205 -17.83 -1.69 0.05
N VAL A 206 -17.03 -0.73 0.57
CA VAL A 206 -15.72 -1.01 1.14
C VAL A 206 -15.59 -0.64 2.62
N ASP A 207 -14.81 -1.44 3.35
CA ASP A 207 -14.51 -1.24 4.78
C ASP A 207 -13.22 -0.44 4.98
N VAL A 208 -12.26 -0.62 4.05
CA VAL A 208 -10.93 0.02 4.11
C VAL A 208 -10.55 0.52 2.73
N VAL A 209 -10.05 1.73 2.66
CA VAL A 209 -9.45 2.33 1.47
C VAL A 209 -7.97 2.59 1.77
N LEU A 210 -7.09 2.14 0.89
CA LEU A 210 -5.65 2.32 0.96
C LEU A 210 -5.17 3.16 -0.22
N PHE A 211 -4.31 4.13 0.07
CA PHE A 211 -3.47 4.83 -0.90
C PHE A 211 -2.02 4.66 -0.50
N VAL A 212 -1.15 4.28 -1.43
CA VAL A 212 0.28 4.25 -1.18
C VAL A 212 1.01 5.02 -2.27
N ASP A 213 1.53 6.18 -1.90
CA ASP A 213 2.29 7.08 -2.77
C ASP A 213 1.54 7.38 -4.10
N ALA A 214 0.24 7.62 -4.01
CA ALA A 214 -0.64 7.83 -5.17
C ALA A 214 -1.50 9.09 -5.07
N TYR A 215 -1.97 9.46 -3.87
CA TYR A 215 -2.90 10.57 -3.71
C TYR A 215 -2.34 11.91 -4.18
N HIS A 216 -1.04 12.13 -4.00
CA HIS A 216 -0.36 13.35 -4.43
C HIS A 216 -0.40 13.58 -5.96
N GLU A 217 -0.67 12.54 -6.75
CA GLU A 217 -0.79 12.56 -8.21
C GLU A 217 -2.23 12.82 -8.71
N PHE A 218 -3.22 12.80 -7.84
CA PHE A 218 -4.62 12.94 -8.27
C PHE A 218 -4.89 14.33 -8.84
N SER A 219 -5.33 14.37 -10.10
CA SER A 219 -5.65 15.62 -10.80
C SER A 219 -6.96 16.27 -10.30
N HIS A 220 -7.85 15.47 -9.70
CA HIS A 220 -9.14 15.90 -9.12
C HIS A 220 -9.31 15.30 -7.72
N PRO A 221 -8.41 15.65 -6.76
CA PRO A 221 -8.36 14.99 -5.46
C PRO A 221 -9.65 15.17 -4.65
N ARG A 222 -10.32 16.31 -4.76
CA ARG A 222 -11.58 16.54 -4.05
C ARG A 222 -12.70 15.63 -4.55
N GLU A 223 -12.91 15.58 -5.84
CA GLU A 223 -13.95 14.80 -6.48
C GLU A 223 -13.71 13.30 -6.26
N MET A 224 -12.47 12.86 -6.40
CA MET A 224 -12.07 11.49 -6.11
C MET A 224 -12.38 11.11 -4.66
N MET A 225 -12.01 11.95 -3.70
CA MET A 225 -12.25 11.68 -2.29
C MET A 225 -13.73 11.71 -1.91
N GLU A 226 -14.57 12.52 -2.60
CA GLU A 226 -16.02 12.47 -2.45
C GLU A 226 -16.61 11.13 -2.93
N SER A 227 -16.13 10.64 -4.07
CA SER A 227 -16.51 9.33 -4.61
C SER A 227 -16.08 8.18 -3.68
N ILE A 228 -14.87 8.28 -3.09
CA ILE A 228 -14.37 7.33 -2.12
C ILE A 228 -15.17 7.36 -0.81
N LEU A 229 -15.54 8.55 -0.33
CA LEU A 229 -16.40 8.67 0.84
C LEU A 229 -17.76 8.00 0.61
N ASP A 230 -18.32 8.11 -0.58
CA ASP A 230 -19.57 7.43 -0.92
C ASP A 230 -19.38 5.89 -0.94
N ALA A 231 -18.28 5.39 -1.48
CA ALA A 231 -17.96 3.96 -1.51
C ALA A 231 -17.63 3.37 -0.13
N LEU A 232 -17.08 4.18 0.78
CA LEU A 232 -16.66 3.74 2.11
C LEU A 232 -17.89 3.55 3.02
N LYS A 233 -18.00 2.40 3.67
CA LYS A 233 -19.06 2.13 4.66
C LYS A 233 -18.99 3.09 5.86
N PRO A 234 -20.10 3.39 6.55
CA PRO A 234 -20.06 4.13 7.81
C PRO A 234 -19.11 3.45 8.81
N GLY A 235 -18.21 4.24 9.42
CA GLY A 235 -17.17 3.72 10.32
C GLY A 235 -15.97 3.09 9.60
N GLY A 236 -15.99 3.00 8.27
CA GLY A 236 -14.87 2.56 7.45
C GLY A 236 -13.65 3.49 7.55
N ARG A 237 -12.50 3.03 7.09
CA ARG A 237 -11.22 3.73 7.26
C ARG A 237 -10.59 4.07 5.91
N VAL A 238 -10.03 5.27 5.82
CA VAL A 238 -9.08 5.65 4.78
C VAL A 238 -7.68 5.60 5.40
N ILE A 239 -6.77 4.90 4.76
CA ILE A 239 -5.36 4.82 5.13
C ILE A 239 -4.57 5.48 4.01
N LEU A 240 -3.97 6.62 4.33
CA LEU A 240 -3.16 7.41 3.40
C LEU A 240 -1.69 7.25 3.76
N VAL A 241 -0.94 6.65 2.85
CA VAL A 241 0.50 6.47 2.96
C VAL A 241 1.19 7.36 1.93
N GLU A 242 2.05 8.26 2.38
CA GLU A 242 2.73 9.25 1.54
C GLU A 242 4.14 9.51 2.06
N TYR A 243 5.11 9.72 1.17
CA TYR A 243 6.46 10.11 1.55
C TYR A 243 6.46 11.43 2.32
N ARG A 244 7.26 11.48 3.42
CA ARG A 244 7.30 12.64 4.31
C ARG A 244 7.96 13.84 3.65
N LEU A 245 7.20 14.92 3.45
CA LEU A 245 7.72 16.19 2.98
C LEU A 245 8.60 16.88 4.04
N GLU A 246 8.30 16.68 5.32
CA GLU A 246 9.02 17.24 6.45
C GLU A 246 10.43 16.68 6.62
N ASP A 247 10.72 15.52 6.00
CA ASP A 247 12.02 14.87 6.09
C ASP A 247 12.83 15.09 4.80
N PRO A 248 13.84 15.97 4.82
CA PRO A 248 14.68 16.22 3.65
C PRO A 248 15.60 15.05 3.30
N SER A 249 15.77 14.07 4.20
CA SER A 249 16.59 12.87 3.94
C SER A 249 15.88 11.81 3.09
N VAL A 250 14.55 11.88 2.95
CA VAL A 250 13.79 10.98 2.08
C VAL A 250 14.15 11.26 0.61
N PRO A 251 14.74 10.29 -0.13
CA PRO A 251 15.33 10.51 -1.45
C PRO A 251 14.29 10.48 -2.59
N ILE A 252 13.20 11.21 -2.42
CA ILE A 252 12.08 11.31 -3.37
C ILE A 252 11.93 12.78 -3.78
N LYS A 253 11.52 13.03 -5.02
CA LYS A 253 11.24 14.39 -5.51
C LYS A 253 10.20 15.07 -4.63
N GLU A 254 10.38 16.35 -4.37
CA GLU A 254 9.54 17.09 -3.43
C GLU A 254 8.04 17.02 -3.75
N ARG A 255 7.68 17.08 -5.05
CA ARG A 255 6.28 17.03 -5.49
C ARG A 255 5.61 15.66 -5.28
N HIS A 256 6.41 14.60 -5.14
CA HIS A 256 5.93 13.25 -4.77
C HIS A 256 5.98 12.99 -3.25
N LYS A 257 6.03 14.05 -2.45
CA LYS A 257 5.94 14.00 -1.00
C LYS A 257 4.74 14.80 -0.51
N MET A 258 4.23 14.44 0.65
CA MET A 258 3.12 15.13 1.29
C MET A 258 3.39 15.38 2.77
N SER A 259 3.04 16.56 3.27
CA SER A 259 3.11 16.82 4.71
C SER A 259 1.88 16.28 5.42
N GLU A 260 2.05 15.85 6.67
CA GLU A 260 0.93 15.44 7.53
C GLU A 260 -0.08 16.59 7.70
N ALA A 261 0.38 17.82 7.81
CA ALA A 261 -0.49 18.99 7.97
C ALA A 261 -1.38 19.18 6.74
N GLN A 262 -0.81 19.10 5.52
CA GLN A 262 -1.56 19.25 4.29
C GLN A 262 -2.56 18.10 4.09
N ALA A 263 -2.15 16.86 4.34
CA ALA A 263 -3.03 15.69 4.27
C ALA A 263 -4.26 15.85 5.18
N LYS A 264 -4.06 16.30 6.42
CA LYS A 264 -5.16 16.56 7.36
C LYS A 264 -6.12 17.64 6.87
N ILE A 265 -5.60 18.71 6.29
CA ILE A 265 -6.44 19.80 5.74
C ILE A 265 -7.28 19.27 4.57
N GLU A 266 -6.66 18.55 3.63
CA GLU A 266 -7.34 18.03 2.45
C GLU A 266 -8.40 16.98 2.82
N MET A 267 -8.08 16.04 3.72
CA MET A 267 -9.03 15.01 4.17
C MET A 267 -10.18 15.59 5.01
N ALA A 268 -9.91 16.57 5.89
CA ALA A 268 -10.95 17.22 6.69
C ALA A 268 -11.95 18.01 5.83
N ALA A 269 -11.57 18.39 4.63
CA ALA A 269 -12.44 19.09 3.70
C ALA A 269 -13.48 18.16 3.04
N VAL A 270 -13.27 16.82 3.06
CA VAL A 270 -14.11 15.83 2.37
C VAL A 270 -15.41 15.56 3.09
N GLY A 271 -16.51 15.49 2.34
CA GLY A 271 -17.83 15.18 2.87
C GLY A 271 -18.55 16.38 3.47
N ASP A 272 -19.68 16.10 4.08
CA ASP A 272 -20.55 17.07 4.77
C ASP A 272 -21.35 16.37 5.88
N ALA A 273 -22.19 17.15 6.58
CA ALA A 273 -22.99 16.64 7.69
C ALA A 273 -24.03 15.58 7.28
N THR A 274 -24.35 15.44 6.00
CA THR A 274 -25.38 14.50 5.49
C THR A 274 -24.79 13.17 5.02
N ARG A 275 -23.56 13.20 4.46
CA ARG A 275 -22.89 12.02 3.90
C ARG A 275 -21.82 11.44 4.81
N GLY A 276 -21.48 12.16 5.88
CA GLY A 276 -20.36 11.86 6.75
C GLY A 276 -19.12 12.65 6.34
N GLN A 277 -18.11 12.60 7.20
CA GLN A 277 -16.83 13.29 7.05
C GLN A 277 -15.70 12.36 7.44
N LEU A 278 -14.49 12.65 6.95
CA LEU A 278 -13.28 11.97 7.36
C LEU A 278 -12.68 12.66 8.59
N GLU A 279 -12.56 11.89 9.67
CA GLU A 279 -11.87 12.33 10.88
C GLU A 279 -10.50 11.71 10.97
N PHE A 280 -9.46 12.53 11.21
CA PHE A 280 -8.12 12.02 11.50
C PHE A 280 -8.12 11.25 12.82
N VAL A 281 -7.58 10.02 12.78
CA VAL A 281 -7.45 9.14 13.95
C VAL A 281 -6.01 9.20 14.48
N GLU A 282 -5.04 8.85 13.65
CA GLU A 282 -3.63 8.77 14.05
C GLU A 282 -2.69 8.77 12.84
N ASN A 283 -1.42 9.07 13.08
CA ASN A 283 -0.31 8.79 12.16
C ASN A 283 0.58 7.72 12.81
N ILE A 284 0.60 6.51 12.24
CA ILE A 284 1.33 5.36 12.77
C ILE A 284 2.78 5.44 12.34
N ALA A 285 3.69 5.80 13.25
CA ALA A 285 5.10 6.05 12.96
C ALA A 285 5.92 4.73 12.89
N VAL A 286 5.55 3.81 11.99
CA VAL A 286 6.26 2.53 11.82
C VAL A 286 7.07 2.44 10.52
N LEU A 287 6.82 3.36 9.57
CA LEU A 287 7.49 3.35 8.26
C LEU A 287 8.73 4.25 8.28
N PRO A 288 9.81 3.85 7.61
CA PRO A 288 11.06 4.61 7.63
C PRO A 288 10.96 5.94 6.87
N GLN A 289 10.18 6.01 5.79
CA GLN A 289 10.16 7.15 4.87
C GLN A 289 8.78 7.80 4.68
N GLN A 290 7.70 7.09 5.00
CA GLN A 290 6.34 7.55 4.77
C GLN A 290 5.60 7.86 6.06
N HIS A 291 4.58 8.73 5.97
CA HIS A 291 3.46 8.77 6.90
C HIS A 291 2.57 7.56 6.66
N LEU A 292 1.92 7.05 7.70
CA LEU A 292 0.82 6.12 7.63
C LEU A 292 -0.34 6.74 8.43
N MET A 293 -1.16 7.51 7.74
CA MET A 293 -2.22 8.30 8.35
C MET A 293 -3.57 7.58 8.23
N VAL A 294 -4.27 7.45 9.35
CA VAL A 294 -5.57 6.79 9.42
C VAL A 294 -6.65 7.83 9.62
N PHE A 295 -7.64 7.80 8.74
CA PHE A 295 -8.88 8.59 8.84
C PHE A 295 -10.07 7.64 8.92
N ARG A 296 -11.16 8.09 9.56
CA ARG A 296 -12.39 7.30 9.71
C ARG A 296 -13.60 8.09 9.22
N ARG A 297 -14.49 7.43 8.49
CA ARG A 297 -15.81 7.97 8.15
C ARG A 297 -16.71 7.98 9.39
N LYS A 298 -17.18 9.19 9.75
CA LYS A 298 -18.22 9.40 10.78
C LYS A 298 -19.60 9.33 10.20
#